data_cb6524960daeedbc50598cd068ea9a96
#
_entry.id   cb6524960daeedbc50598cd068ea9a96
#
_cell.length_a   1.000
_cell.length_b   1.000
_cell.length_c   1.000
_cell.angle_alpha   90.00
_cell.angle_beta   90.00
_cell.angle_gamma   90.00
#
_symmetry.space_group_name_H-M   'P 1'
#
loop_
_entity.id
_entity.type
_entity.pdbx_description
1 polymer ?
#
loop_
_entity_poly.entity_id
_entity_poly.type
_entity_poly.pdbx_seq_one_letter_code
_entity_poly.pdbx_strand_id
1 'polypeptide(L)'
;MNTNNDNNRFSLTRFANVAHSNGSVLPFWLNLKKEGKPLKLTDPNMNRLIFSQKDAAELIKRTIDYTKTDGGGFVMSYKMKCVNMLDLAKVISDDIEIVGKRPGEKTDEDLISENEIDRTYIHDNDILIRNEVN
;
A
#
# COMPACT_ATOMS: atom_id res chain seq x y z
N MET A 1 -7.54 -1.48 15.64
CA MET A 1 -8.32 -0.46 16.36
C MET A 1 -7.50 0.14 17.48
N ASN A 2 -7.45 1.46 17.54
CA ASN A 2 -6.70 2.14 18.58
C ASN A 2 -7.59 2.39 19.79
N THR A 3 -7.05 2.12 20.97
CA THR A 3 -7.74 2.42 22.22
C THR A 3 -6.88 3.36 23.05
N ASN A 4 -7.49 4.33 23.70
CA ASN A 4 -6.83 5.22 24.65
C ASN A 4 -6.89 4.59 26.02
N ASN A 5 -5.94 3.73 26.29
CA ASN A 5 -5.80 3.14 27.62
C ASN A 5 -4.45 3.59 28.18
N ASP A 6 -4.45 4.13 29.39
CA ASP A 6 -3.26 4.70 30.03
C ASP A 6 -2.08 3.73 30.11
N ASN A 7 -2.36 2.42 30.17
CA ASN A 7 -1.35 1.38 30.30
C ASN A 7 -0.98 0.70 28.99
N ASN A 8 -1.76 0.94 27.91
CA ASN A 8 -1.56 0.30 26.61
C ASN A 8 -1.43 1.35 25.51
N ARG A 9 -0.49 1.12 24.62
CA ARG A 9 -0.26 1.99 23.49
C ARG A 9 -0.43 1.18 22.22
N PHE A 10 -1.41 1.57 21.41
CA PHE A 10 -1.75 0.89 20.17
C PHE A 10 -1.61 1.83 18.99
N SER A 11 -1.02 1.31 17.93
CA SER A 11 -0.93 1.98 16.64
C SER A 11 -1.11 0.95 15.55
N LEU A 12 -1.48 1.43 14.38
CA LEU A 12 -1.67 0.59 13.20
C LEU A 12 -0.73 1.03 12.10
N THR A 13 -0.29 0.07 11.29
CA THR A 13 0.38 0.37 10.03
C THR A 13 -0.58 0.14 8.88
N ARG A 14 -0.55 1.01 7.89
CA ARG A 14 -1.35 0.86 6.67
C ARG A 14 -0.43 0.64 5.50
N PHE A 15 -0.59 -0.51 4.88
CA PHE A 15 0.15 -0.87 3.68
C PHE A 15 -0.75 -0.83 2.45
N ALA A 16 -0.15 -0.58 1.30
CA ALA A 16 -0.77 -0.83 0.01
C ALA A 16 -0.31 -2.21 -0.49
N ASN A 17 0.02 -2.33 -1.77
CA ASN A 17 0.49 -3.59 -2.32
C ASN A 17 1.96 -3.81 -1.96
N VAL A 18 2.23 -4.84 -1.17
CA VAL A 18 3.61 -5.22 -0.84
C VAL A 18 4.14 -6.12 -1.96
N ALA A 19 5.21 -5.68 -2.61
CA ALA A 19 5.83 -6.42 -3.70
C ALA A 19 6.30 -7.80 -3.23
N HIS A 20 6.11 -8.81 -4.08
CA HIS A 20 6.49 -10.21 -3.83
C HIS A 20 5.78 -10.88 -2.65
N SER A 21 4.75 -10.26 -2.06
CA SER A 21 3.92 -10.95 -1.07
C SER A 21 3.04 -12.00 -1.74
N ASN A 22 2.60 -13.01 -0.97
CA ASN A 22 1.68 -14.02 -1.47
C ASN A 22 0.38 -13.37 -1.96
N GLY A 23 -0.06 -13.75 -3.15
CA GLY A 23 -1.25 -13.18 -3.78
C GLY A 23 -1.05 -11.83 -4.45
N SER A 24 0.16 -11.28 -4.43
CA SER A 24 0.45 -10.05 -5.18
C SER A 24 0.60 -10.34 -6.67
N VAL A 25 0.45 -9.29 -7.48
CA VAL A 25 0.48 -9.42 -8.94
C VAL A 25 1.84 -9.88 -9.48
N LEU A 26 2.94 -9.47 -8.86
CA LEU A 26 4.28 -9.78 -9.37
C LEU A 26 4.57 -11.29 -9.43
N PRO A 27 4.40 -12.06 -8.35
CA PRO A 27 4.59 -13.52 -8.44
C PRO A 27 3.66 -14.18 -9.47
N PHE A 28 2.42 -13.71 -9.58
CA PHE A 28 1.45 -14.21 -10.55
C PHE A 28 1.94 -13.99 -11.98
N TRP A 29 2.39 -12.77 -12.31
CA TRP A 29 2.92 -12.44 -13.63
C TRP A 29 4.21 -13.18 -13.95
N LEU A 30 5.10 -13.32 -12.98
CA LEU A 30 6.34 -14.07 -13.19
C LEU A 30 6.07 -15.54 -13.51
N ASN A 31 5.08 -16.14 -12.87
CA ASN A 31 4.65 -17.50 -13.17
C ASN A 31 4.06 -17.61 -14.58
N LEU A 32 3.21 -16.67 -14.99
CA LEU A 32 2.65 -16.65 -16.34
C LEU A 32 3.75 -16.58 -17.40
N LYS A 33 4.74 -15.70 -17.19
CA LYS A 33 5.87 -15.59 -18.10
C LYS A 33 6.67 -16.89 -18.17
N LYS A 34 6.92 -17.53 -17.03
CA LYS A 34 7.63 -18.80 -16.97
C LYS A 34 6.90 -19.90 -17.74
N GLU A 35 5.57 -19.88 -17.73
CA GLU A 35 4.75 -20.84 -18.44
C GLU A 35 4.57 -20.50 -19.94
N GLY A 36 5.11 -19.37 -20.40
CA GLY A 36 4.95 -18.90 -21.77
C GLY A 36 3.56 -18.34 -22.08
N LYS A 37 2.83 -17.93 -21.05
CA LYS A 37 1.49 -17.36 -21.17
C LYS A 37 1.51 -15.85 -21.10
N PRO A 38 0.53 -15.15 -21.74
CA PRO A 38 0.45 -13.70 -21.62
C PRO A 38 0.18 -13.27 -20.18
N LEU A 39 0.73 -12.10 -19.82
CA LEU A 39 0.43 -11.48 -18.54
C LEU A 39 -1.00 -10.95 -18.58
N LYS A 40 -1.77 -11.28 -17.55
CA LYS A 40 -3.15 -10.78 -17.44
C LYS A 40 -3.17 -9.44 -16.73
N LEU A 41 -3.58 -8.42 -17.44
CA LEU A 41 -3.70 -7.06 -16.94
C LEU A 41 -5.17 -6.65 -16.88
N THR A 42 -5.60 -6.15 -15.75
CA THR A 42 -6.99 -5.77 -15.54
C THR A 42 -7.37 -4.56 -16.39
N ASP A 43 -6.60 -3.49 -16.34
CA ASP A 43 -6.85 -2.24 -17.05
C ASP A 43 -5.52 -1.51 -17.27
N PRO A 44 -5.22 -1.05 -18.52
CA PRO A 44 -3.96 -0.35 -18.79
C PRO A 44 -3.85 1.01 -18.09
N ASN A 45 -4.95 1.59 -17.63
CA ASN A 45 -4.97 2.85 -16.90
C ASN A 45 -4.89 2.68 -15.40
N MET A 46 -4.81 1.44 -14.91
CA MET A 46 -4.80 1.15 -13.49
C MET A 46 -3.46 1.50 -12.87
N ASN A 47 -3.50 2.27 -11.78
CA ASN A 47 -2.32 2.65 -11.00
C ASN A 47 -2.42 2.05 -9.60
N ARG A 48 -1.29 1.64 -9.05
CA ARG A 48 -1.21 1.06 -7.70
C ARG A 48 -0.04 1.62 -6.93
N LEU A 49 -0.26 1.79 -5.65
CA LEU A 49 0.78 2.14 -4.71
C LEU A 49 1.53 0.86 -4.33
N ILE A 50 2.84 0.89 -4.42
CA ILE A 50 3.68 -0.29 -4.19
C ILE A 50 4.69 -0.05 -3.08
N PHE A 51 4.77 -1.01 -2.18
CA PHE A 51 5.73 -1.09 -1.09
C PHE A 51 6.68 -2.25 -1.33
N SER A 52 7.96 -2.08 -1.05
CA SER A 52 8.85 -3.24 -0.93
C SER A 52 8.67 -3.90 0.44
N GLN A 53 9.05 -5.17 0.56
CA GLN A 53 9.03 -5.85 1.86
C GLN A 53 9.96 -5.17 2.87
N LYS A 54 11.10 -4.67 2.39
CA LYS A 54 12.04 -3.91 3.22
C LYS A 54 11.40 -2.62 3.75
N ASP A 55 10.74 -1.86 2.89
CA ASP A 55 10.05 -0.63 3.29
C ASP A 55 8.93 -0.91 4.28
N ALA A 56 8.19 -1.99 4.09
CA ALA A 56 7.15 -2.41 5.01
C ALA A 56 7.72 -2.72 6.40
N ALA A 57 8.81 -3.48 6.46
CA ALA A 57 9.46 -3.81 7.73
C ALA A 57 10.02 -2.56 8.43
N GLU A 58 10.62 -1.64 7.69
CA GLU A 58 11.12 -0.39 8.22
C GLU A 58 10.00 0.51 8.74
N LEU A 59 8.85 0.53 8.06
CA LEU A 59 7.69 1.26 8.53
C LEU A 59 7.17 0.72 9.86
N ILE A 60 7.10 -0.59 10.02
CA ILE A 60 6.72 -1.22 11.29
C ILE A 60 7.65 -0.78 12.41
N LYS A 61 8.95 -0.79 12.15
CA LYS A 61 9.95 -0.37 13.13
C LYS A 61 9.76 1.09 13.53
N ARG A 62 9.57 1.98 12.56
CA ARG A 62 9.32 3.40 12.87
C ARG A 62 8.01 3.59 13.63
N THR A 63 6.98 2.82 13.30
CA THR A 63 5.70 2.87 14.00
C THR A 63 5.86 2.50 15.47
N ILE A 64 6.66 1.50 15.77
CA ILE A 64 6.98 1.12 17.16
C ILE A 64 7.66 2.28 17.89
N ASP A 65 8.65 2.89 17.27
CA ASP A 65 9.39 4.00 17.87
C ASP A 65 8.50 5.21 18.14
N TYR A 66 7.65 5.59 17.18
CA TYR A 66 6.68 6.68 17.37
C TYR A 66 5.67 6.35 18.47
N THR A 67 5.22 5.11 18.54
CA THR A 67 4.27 4.68 19.58
C THR A 67 4.89 4.80 20.97
N LYS A 68 6.15 4.47 21.11
CA LYS A 68 6.88 4.62 22.38
C LYS A 68 7.04 6.08 22.78
N THR A 69 7.28 6.95 21.81
CA THR A 69 7.57 8.38 22.06
C THR A 69 6.29 9.18 22.24
N ASP A 70 5.33 9.01 21.33
CA ASP A 70 4.14 9.86 21.24
C ASP A 70 2.87 9.24 21.84
N GLY A 71 2.92 7.94 22.24
CA GLY A 71 1.82 7.30 22.97
C GLY A 71 0.92 6.52 22.06
N GLY A 72 0.80 6.43 20.91
CA GLY A 72 -0.14 5.66 20.08
C GLY A 72 -1.40 6.45 19.74
N GLY A 73 -2.41 5.76 19.27
CA GLY A 73 -3.65 6.37 18.81
C GLY A 73 -3.57 6.91 17.39
N PHE A 74 -2.77 6.31 16.55
CA PHE A 74 -2.62 6.73 15.15
C PHE A 74 -2.47 5.53 14.21
N VAL A 75 -2.77 5.79 12.94
CA VAL A 75 -2.44 4.91 11.83
C VAL A 75 -1.23 5.51 11.14
N MET A 76 -0.22 4.70 10.87
CA MET A 76 0.99 5.15 10.21
C MET A 76 1.13 4.50 8.84
N SER A 77 1.41 5.32 7.86
CA SER A 77 1.75 4.89 6.53
C SER A 77 2.95 5.71 6.05
N TYR A 78 3.20 5.68 4.77
CA TYR A 78 4.37 6.34 4.23
C TYR A 78 4.14 6.66 2.76
N LYS A 79 4.77 7.71 2.23
CA LYS A 79 4.68 8.09 0.82
C LYS A 79 5.35 7.03 -0.03
N MET A 80 4.54 6.26 -0.74
CA MET A 80 5.04 5.20 -1.62
C MET A 80 4.86 5.59 -3.07
N LYS A 81 5.56 4.88 -3.95
CA LYS A 81 5.48 5.14 -5.38
C LYS A 81 4.17 4.67 -5.95
N CYS A 82 3.58 5.50 -6.79
CA CYS A 82 2.44 5.13 -7.62
C CYS A 82 2.96 4.60 -8.95
N VAL A 83 2.57 3.40 -9.31
CA VAL A 83 3.05 2.71 -10.51
C VAL A 83 1.88 2.38 -11.42
N ASN A 84 2.02 2.72 -12.70
CA ASN A 84 1.07 2.29 -13.72
C ASN A 84 1.28 0.79 -13.99
N MET A 85 0.21 0.02 -13.94
CA MET A 85 0.30 -1.44 -14.02
C MET A 85 0.70 -1.94 -15.41
N LEU A 86 0.32 -1.22 -16.47
CA LEU A 86 0.76 -1.56 -17.81
C LEU A 86 2.28 -1.37 -17.95
N ASP A 87 2.82 -0.28 -17.45
CA ASP A 87 4.26 -0.01 -17.50
C ASP A 87 5.03 -1.09 -16.74
N LEU A 88 4.53 -1.50 -15.58
CA LEU A 88 5.14 -2.57 -14.80
C LEU A 88 5.09 -3.92 -15.55
N ALA A 89 3.96 -4.22 -16.17
CA ALA A 89 3.82 -5.45 -16.96
C ALA A 89 4.81 -5.50 -18.13
N LYS A 90 5.00 -4.37 -18.82
CA LYS A 90 5.94 -4.27 -19.95
C LYS A 90 7.39 -4.51 -19.56
N VAL A 91 7.77 -4.22 -18.33
CA VAL A 91 9.11 -4.54 -17.81
C VAL A 91 9.32 -6.06 -17.74
N ILE A 92 8.25 -6.79 -17.49
CA ILE A 92 8.30 -8.26 -17.34
C ILE A 92 8.16 -8.97 -18.69
N SER A 93 7.20 -8.56 -19.51
CA SER A 93 6.91 -9.21 -20.79
C SER A 93 6.17 -8.26 -21.73
N ASP A 94 6.38 -8.44 -23.04
CA ASP A 94 5.61 -7.72 -24.06
C ASP A 94 4.27 -8.42 -24.38
N ASP A 95 4.10 -9.66 -23.94
CA ASP A 95 2.90 -10.44 -24.18
C ASP A 95 1.89 -10.19 -23.05
N ILE A 96 0.95 -9.30 -23.31
CA ILE A 96 0.01 -8.80 -22.30
C ILE A 96 -1.41 -8.93 -22.82
N GLU A 97 -2.30 -9.53 -22.00
CA GLU A 97 -3.73 -9.65 -22.28
C GLU A 97 -4.51 -8.77 -21.30
N ILE A 98 -5.36 -7.90 -21.82
CA ILE A 98 -6.23 -7.06 -21.01
C ILE A 98 -7.53 -7.82 -20.75
N VAL A 99 -7.81 -8.10 -19.46
CA VAL A 99 -8.96 -8.93 -19.07
C VAL A 99 -10.15 -8.11 -18.57
N GLY A 100 -9.98 -6.81 -18.35
CA GLY A 100 -11.04 -5.93 -17.85
C GLY A 100 -11.17 -5.92 -16.34
N LYS A 101 -11.75 -4.83 -15.83
CA LYS A 101 -11.97 -4.65 -14.39
C LYS A 101 -13.17 -5.47 -13.90
N ARG A 102 -13.09 -5.93 -12.66
CA ARG A 102 -14.23 -6.52 -11.96
C ARG A 102 -15.19 -5.41 -11.52
N PRO A 103 -16.50 -5.70 -11.37
CA PRO A 103 -17.43 -4.70 -10.81
C PRO A 103 -16.93 -4.15 -9.47
N GLY A 104 -16.95 -2.83 -9.32
CA GLY A 104 -16.49 -2.15 -8.10
C GLY A 104 -14.98 -1.97 -7.96
N GLU A 105 -14.19 -2.48 -8.89
CA GLU A 105 -12.73 -2.32 -8.85
C GLU A 105 -12.34 -0.91 -9.30
N LYS A 106 -11.49 -0.26 -8.51
CA LYS A 106 -11.06 1.12 -8.80
C LYS A 106 -9.84 1.15 -9.71
N THR A 107 -9.77 2.17 -10.57
CA THR A 107 -8.61 2.43 -11.39
C THR A 107 -7.43 2.90 -10.53
N ASP A 108 -7.69 3.76 -9.57
CA ASP A 108 -6.70 4.26 -8.63
C ASP A 108 -7.07 3.89 -7.19
N GLU A 109 -6.04 3.73 -6.35
CA GLU A 109 -6.21 3.50 -4.93
C GLU A 109 -5.89 4.77 -4.15
N ASP A 110 -6.72 5.06 -3.14
CA ASP A 110 -6.48 6.15 -2.21
C ASP A 110 -5.83 5.61 -0.93
N LEU A 111 -4.69 6.17 -0.57
CA LEU A 111 -4.02 5.82 0.69
C LEU A 111 -4.71 6.47 1.89
N ILE A 112 -5.25 7.66 1.69
CA ILE A 112 -5.92 8.47 2.70
C ILE A 112 -7.33 8.78 2.20
N SER A 113 -8.35 8.52 3.01
CA SER A 113 -9.73 8.87 2.67
C SER A 113 -10.03 10.35 2.95
N GLU A 114 -11.08 10.88 2.34
CA GLU A 114 -11.45 12.29 2.51
C GLU A 114 -11.70 12.67 3.96
N ASN A 115 -12.34 11.78 4.73
CA ASN A 115 -12.63 12.03 6.14
C ASN A 115 -11.41 11.89 7.06
N GLU A 116 -10.27 11.46 6.52
CA GLU A 116 -9.02 11.36 7.27
C GLU A 116 -8.09 12.55 7.04
N ILE A 117 -8.34 13.37 6.01
CA ILE A 117 -7.43 14.46 5.61
C ILE A 117 -7.18 15.44 6.75
N ASP A 118 -8.21 15.83 7.49
CA ASP A 118 -8.12 16.85 8.55
C ASP A 118 -7.28 16.40 9.75
N ARG A 119 -7.06 15.09 9.89
CA ARG A 119 -6.28 14.51 10.99
C ARG A 119 -5.02 13.81 10.52
N THR A 120 -4.57 14.14 9.32
CA THR A 120 -3.36 13.59 8.71
C THR A 120 -2.19 14.55 8.86
N TYR A 121 -1.06 14.03 9.32
CA TYR A 121 0.17 14.75 9.51
C TYR A 121 1.29 14.08 8.74
N ILE A 122 2.15 14.87 8.13
CA ILE A 122 3.29 14.36 7.35
C ILE A 122 4.58 14.76 8.04
N HIS A 123 5.42 13.76 8.29
CA HIS A 123 6.75 13.95 8.85
C HIS A 123 7.76 13.22 7.95
N ASP A 124 8.59 13.98 7.24
CA ASP A 124 9.46 13.47 6.18
C ASP A 124 8.62 12.70 5.13
N ASN A 125 8.83 11.40 5.01
CA ASN A 125 8.05 10.53 4.13
C ASN A 125 6.97 9.76 4.87
N ASP A 126 6.90 9.88 6.17
CA ASP A 126 5.91 9.19 6.98
C ASP A 126 4.61 9.96 7.05
N ILE A 127 3.50 9.22 7.04
CA ILE A 127 2.15 9.76 7.10
C ILE A 127 1.49 9.24 8.37
N LEU A 128 1.06 10.15 9.23
CA LEU A 128 0.38 9.80 10.47
C LEU A 128 -1.06 10.28 10.41
N ILE A 129 -1.98 9.37 10.69
CA ILE A 129 -3.40 9.67 10.71
C ILE A 129 -3.88 9.48 12.16
N ARG A 130 -4.28 10.57 12.82
CA ARG A 130 -4.75 10.53 14.19
C ARG A 130 -6.20 10.06 14.26
N ASN A 131 -6.58 9.44 15.38
CA ASN A 131 -7.95 8.97 15.58
C ASN A 131 -8.95 10.11 15.70
N GLU A 132 -8.52 11.22 16.29
CA GLU A 132 -9.38 12.35 16.59
C GLU A 132 -8.78 13.65 16.08
N VAL A 133 -9.66 14.56 15.67
CA VAL A 133 -9.30 15.94 15.36
C VAL A 133 -9.35 16.72 16.69
N ASN A 134 -8.22 17.28 17.09
CA ASN A 134 -8.13 18.12 18.28
C ASN A 134 -7.99 19.58 17.88
#